data_c0aa5034bc86edd3a3607807270ed8f8
#
_entry.id   c0aa5034bc86edd3a3607807270ed8f8
#
_cell.length_a   1.000
_cell.length_b   1.000
_cell.length_c   1.000
_cell.angle_alpha   90.00
_cell.angle_beta   90.00
_cell.angle_gamma   90.00
#
_symmetry.space_group_name_H-M   'P 1'
#
loop_
_entity.id
_entity.type
_entity.pdbx_description
1 polymer ?
#
loop_
_entity_poly.entity_id
_entity_poly.type
_entity_poly.pdbx_seq_one_letter_code
_entity_poly.pdbx_strand_id
1 'polypeptide(L)'
;AGRSMTWVAIGASLFVSNIGSEHFIGLAGSGAASGFAVGAWEFNALLLLQLLGWVFIPIYIRSGVYTMPEYLSKRFGGHRIQVYFAALSLLLYIFTKLSVDLYSGALFIQESLGWNLYVSVILLIGMTALLTVTGGLVAVIYTDTLQALLMIIGALTLMAISMKNIG
;
A
#
# COMPACT_ATOMS: atom_id res chain seq x y z
N ALA A 1 -7.69 15.62 -1.57
CA ALA A 1 -7.98 15.62 -3.02
C ALA A 1 -9.33 16.28 -3.39
N GLY A 2 -10.04 16.95 -2.48
CA GLY A 2 -11.20 17.82 -2.76
C GLY A 2 -12.36 17.18 -3.54
N ARG A 3 -12.49 15.85 -3.57
CA ARG A 3 -13.52 15.09 -4.34
C ARG A 3 -13.45 15.28 -5.86
N SER A 4 -12.32 15.74 -6.40
CA SER A 4 -12.14 16.01 -7.84
C SER A 4 -11.50 14.83 -8.62
N MET A 5 -11.09 13.77 -7.92
CA MET A 5 -10.42 12.63 -8.52
C MET A 5 -11.41 11.64 -9.14
N THR A 6 -11.04 11.06 -10.29
CA THR A 6 -11.84 10.03 -10.95
C THR A 6 -11.75 8.70 -10.19
N TRP A 7 -12.75 7.85 -10.36
CA TRP A 7 -12.77 6.52 -9.74
C TRP A 7 -11.59 5.64 -10.21
N VAL A 8 -11.12 5.81 -11.44
CA VAL A 8 -9.96 5.11 -11.98
C VAL A 8 -8.69 5.50 -11.24
N ALA A 9 -8.45 6.80 -11.04
CA ALA A 9 -7.27 7.28 -10.32
C ALA A 9 -7.27 6.84 -8.85
N ILE A 10 -8.44 6.88 -8.19
CA ILE A 10 -8.58 6.39 -6.82
C ILE A 10 -8.35 4.87 -6.75
N GLY A 11 -8.92 4.11 -7.68
CA GLY A 11 -8.73 2.67 -7.75
C GLY A 11 -7.27 2.29 -8.00
N ALA A 12 -6.59 2.96 -8.91
CA ALA A 12 -5.17 2.77 -9.20
C ALA A 12 -4.30 3.09 -7.98
N SER A 13 -4.56 4.21 -7.31
CA SER A 13 -3.83 4.58 -6.08
C SER A 13 -4.04 3.57 -4.95
N LEU A 14 -5.28 3.12 -4.73
CA LEU A 14 -5.57 2.07 -3.74
C LEU A 14 -4.87 0.74 -4.09
N PHE A 15 -4.83 0.38 -5.36
CA PHE A 15 -4.14 -0.83 -5.83
C PHE A 15 -2.64 -0.76 -5.51
N VAL A 16 -1.96 0.32 -5.91
CA VAL A 16 -0.51 0.48 -5.70
C VAL A 16 -0.15 0.63 -4.23
N SER A 17 -0.98 1.34 -3.44
CA SER A 17 -0.72 1.49 -2.01
C SER A 17 -0.85 0.19 -1.21
N ASN A 18 -1.51 -0.81 -1.76
CA ASN A 18 -1.64 -2.13 -1.15
C ASN A 18 -0.67 -3.18 -1.72
N ILE A 19 -0.22 -3.02 -2.96
CA ILE A 19 0.69 -3.97 -3.61
C ILE A 19 2.05 -3.29 -3.82
N GLY A 20 3.01 -3.63 -2.98
CA GLY A 20 4.38 -3.09 -3.02
C GLY A 20 5.43 -4.15 -3.33
N SER A 21 6.69 -3.75 -3.16
CA SER A 21 7.86 -4.65 -3.30
C SER A 21 7.80 -5.87 -2.38
N GLU A 22 7.12 -5.76 -1.25
CA GLU A 22 6.86 -6.86 -0.32
C GLU A 22 6.12 -8.03 -0.97
N HIS A 23 5.20 -7.77 -1.90
CA HIS A 23 4.45 -8.79 -2.63
C HIS A 23 5.33 -9.49 -3.66
N PHE A 24 6.11 -8.72 -4.42
CA PHE A 24 6.97 -9.25 -5.47
C PHE A 24 8.19 -10.00 -4.95
N ILE A 25 8.74 -9.59 -3.81
CA ILE A 25 9.92 -10.21 -3.21
C ILE A 25 9.52 -11.11 -2.04
N GLY A 26 8.78 -10.57 -1.07
CA GLY A 26 8.43 -11.28 0.16
C GLY A 26 7.46 -12.43 -0.06
N LEU A 27 6.26 -12.13 -0.59
CA LEU A 27 5.23 -13.16 -0.81
C LEU A 27 5.62 -14.14 -1.91
N ALA A 28 6.21 -13.68 -3.02
CA ALA A 28 6.67 -14.56 -4.08
C ALA A 28 7.78 -15.49 -3.59
N GLY A 29 8.76 -14.97 -2.83
CA GLY A 29 9.82 -15.78 -2.22
C GLY A 29 9.28 -16.79 -1.20
N SER A 30 8.37 -16.36 -0.35
CA SER A 30 7.69 -17.25 0.62
C SER A 30 6.85 -18.32 -0.09
N GLY A 31 6.17 -17.96 -1.17
CA GLY A 31 5.41 -18.89 -2.01
C GLY A 31 6.30 -19.95 -2.66
N ALA A 32 7.48 -19.55 -3.14
CA ALA A 32 8.45 -20.47 -3.70
C ALA A 32 9.03 -21.44 -2.64
N ALA A 33 9.23 -20.95 -1.41
CA ALA A 33 9.80 -21.75 -0.32
C ALA A 33 8.78 -22.64 0.39
N SER A 34 7.53 -22.15 0.60
CA SER A 34 6.55 -22.78 1.48
C SER A 34 5.26 -23.22 0.75
N GLY A 35 5.18 -22.95 -0.56
CA GLY A 35 4.03 -23.30 -1.37
C GLY A 35 2.89 -22.28 -1.32
N PHE A 36 1.78 -22.58 -2.00
CA PHE A 36 0.68 -21.66 -2.25
C PHE A 36 -0.10 -21.20 -1.01
N ALA A 37 0.07 -21.85 0.13
CA ALA A 37 -0.61 -21.52 1.38
C ALA A 37 -0.41 -20.04 1.82
N VAL A 38 0.72 -19.44 1.44
CA VAL A 38 1.01 -18.02 1.69
C VAL A 38 -0.02 -17.09 1.03
N GLY A 39 -0.61 -17.49 -0.10
CA GLY A 39 -1.66 -16.75 -0.80
C GLY A 39 -2.96 -16.61 0.00
N ALA A 40 -3.19 -17.46 1.00
CA ALA A 40 -4.38 -17.38 1.86
C ALA A 40 -4.49 -16.02 2.58
N TRP A 41 -3.38 -15.36 2.83
CA TRP A 41 -3.33 -14.03 3.42
C TRP A 41 -4.03 -12.99 2.54
N GLU A 42 -3.73 -13.00 1.24
CA GLU A 42 -4.33 -12.09 0.26
C GLU A 42 -5.82 -12.40 0.01
N PHE A 43 -6.20 -13.67 -0.01
CA PHE A 43 -7.60 -14.06 -0.16
C PHE A 43 -8.47 -13.60 1.01
N ASN A 44 -7.94 -13.60 2.24
CA ASN A 44 -8.65 -13.04 3.40
C ASN A 44 -8.80 -11.53 3.28
N ALA A 45 -7.80 -10.82 2.79
CA ALA A 45 -7.88 -9.38 2.55
C ALA A 45 -8.99 -9.02 1.55
N LEU A 46 -9.21 -9.84 0.51
CA LEU A 46 -10.26 -9.64 -0.47
C LEU A 46 -11.65 -9.54 0.19
N LEU A 47 -11.99 -10.47 1.09
CA LEU A 47 -13.28 -10.50 1.77
C LEU A 47 -13.46 -9.28 2.68
N LEU A 48 -12.42 -8.90 3.42
CA LEU A 48 -12.44 -7.74 4.31
C LEU A 48 -12.56 -6.42 3.53
N LEU A 49 -11.91 -6.30 2.38
CA LEU A 49 -12.01 -5.13 1.51
C LEU A 49 -13.41 -5.01 0.87
N GLN A 50 -14.03 -6.13 0.50
CA GLN A 50 -15.42 -6.14 0.02
C GLN A 50 -16.37 -5.64 1.12
N LEU A 51 -16.24 -6.15 2.34
CA LEU A 51 -17.03 -5.72 3.49
C LEU A 51 -16.82 -4.23 3.78
N LEU A 52 -15.56 -3.75 3.74
CA LEU A 52 -15.23 -2.34 3.90
C LEU A 52 -15.92 -1.49 2.83
N GLY A 53 -15.79 -1.87 1.57
CA GLY A 53 -16.29 -1.10 0.43
C GLY A 53 -17.82 -1.02 0.39
N TRP A 54 -18.50 -2.13 0.66
CA TRP A 54 -19.95 -2.19 0.48
C TRP A 54 -20.75 -1.79 1.73
N VAL A 55 -20.19 -2.01 2.91
CA VAL A 55 -20.89 -1.75 4.18
C VAL A 55 -20.35 -0.49 4.86
N PHE A 56 -19.04 -0.41 5.09
CA PHE A 56 -18.47 0.65 5.93
C PHE A 56 -18.26 1.98 5.19
N ILE A 57 -17.81 1.97 3.94
CA ILE A 57 -17.56 3.23 3.20
C ILE A 57 -18.85 4.06 3.02
N PRO A 58 -20.01 3.50 2.65
CA PRO A 58 -21.25 4.26 2.61
C PRO A 58 -21.62 4.92 3.95
N ILE A 59 -21.36 4.23 5.06
CA ILE A 59 -21.60 4.76 6.41
C ILE A 59 -20.67 5.92 6.71
N TYR A 60 -19.36 5.79 6.38
CA TYR A 60 -18.36 6.85 6.59
C TYR A 60 -18.66 8.09 5.76
N ILE A 61 -19.05 7.92 4.50
CA ILE A 61 -19.44 9.03 3.62
C ILE A 61 -20.65 9.77 4.17
N ARG A 62 -21.68 9.06 4.61
CA ARG A 62 -22.89 9.66 5.22
C ARG A 62 -22.58 10.37 6.54
N SER A 63 -21.65 9.83 7.32
CA SER A 63 -21.23 10.43 8.61
C SER A 63 -20.32 11.64 8.43
N GLY A 64 -19.85 11.92 7.21
CA GLY A 64 -18.96 13.05 6.90
C GLY A 64 -17.61 12.97 7.58
N VAL A 65 -17.09 11.74 7.82
CA VAL A 65 -15.79 11.49 8.45
C VAL A 65 -14.74 11.18 7.39
N TYR A 66 -13.47 11.49 7.69
CA TYR A 66 -12.34 11.22 6.82
C TYR A 66 -11.51 10.03 7.29
N THR A 67 -11.59 9.70 8.57
CA THR A 67 -10.78 8.63 9.18
C THR A 67 -11.61 7.75 10.10
N MET A 68 -11.18 6.50 10.28
CA MET A 68 -11.85 5.57 11.19
C MET A 68 -11.80 6.04 12.67
N PRO A 69 -10.68 6.58 13.18
CA PRO A 69 -10.67 7.15 14.53
C PRO A 69 -11.67 8.28 14.74
N GLU A 70 -11.88 9.13 13.74
CA GLU A 70 -12.89 10.19 13.77
C GLU A 70 -14.31 9.60 13.81
N TYR A 71 -14.59 8.56 13.04
CA TYR A 71 -15.87 7.87 13.08
C TYR A 71 -16.16 7.28 14.47
N LEU A 72 -15.19 6.63 15.08
CA LEU A 72 -15.32 6.07 16.41
C LEU A 72 -15.59 7.17 17.47
N SER A 73 -14.91 8.30 17.36
CA SER A 73 -15.13 9.45 18.22
C SER A 73 -16.56 10.00 18.09
N LYS A 74 -17.09 10.12 16.87
CA LYS A 74 -18.47 10.56 16.64
C LYS A 74 -19.51 9.55 17.15
N ARG A 75 -19.22 8.24 17.03
CA ARG A 75 -20.16 7.18 17.42
C ARG A 75 -20.22 6.93 18.93
N PHE A 76 -19.07 6.89 19.58
CA PHE A 76 -18.96 6.53 21.00
C PHE A 76 -18.76 7.74 21.92
N GLY A 77 -18.52 8.89 21.34
CA GLY A 77 -18.20 10.12 22.08
C GLY A 77 -16.76 10.13 22.61
N GLY A 78 -16.21 11.34 22.75
CA GLY A 78 -14.92 11.54 23.38
C GLY A 78 -13.71 11.59 22.46
N HIS A 79 -13.00 12.69 22.54
CA HIS A 79 -11.77 12.92 21.77
C HIS A 79 -10.64 11.93 22.12
N ARG A 80 -10.65 11.35 23.32
CA ARG A 80 -9.64 10.38 23.76
C ARG A 80 -9.59 9.13 22.89
N ILE A 81 -10.75 8.62 22.44
CA ILE A 81 -10.84 7.45 21.56
C ILE A 81 -10.17 7.76 20.23
N GLN A 82 -10.43 8.93 19.67
CA GLN A 82 -9.82 9.35 18.40
C GLN A 82 -8.30 9.43 18.50
N VAL A 83 -7.78 10.07 19.55
CA VAL A 83 -6.32 10.21 19.76
C VAL A 83 -5.67 8.84 19.96
N TYR A 84 -6.28 7.97 20.77
CA TYR A 84 -5.75 6.63 21.02
C TYR A 84 -5.63 5.80 19.73
N PHE A 85 -6.72 5.69 18.95
CA PHE A 85 -6.69 4.92 17.72
C PHE A 85 -5.86 5.57 16.62
N ALA A 86 -5.77 6.89 16.56
CA ALA A 86 -4.88 7.57 15.63
C ALA A 86 -3.41 7.30 15.96
N ALA A 87 -3.02 7.41 17.23
CA ALA A 87 -1.66 7.11 17.68
C ALA A 87 -1.31 5.62 17.45
N LEU A 88 -2.21 4.71 17.81
CA LEU A 88 -2.03 3.27 17.59
C LEU A 88 -1.86 2.95 16.10
N SER A 89 -2.70 3.51 15.24
CA SER A 89 -2.62 3.30 13.79
C SER A 89 -1.30 3.82 13.22
N LEU A 90 -0.83 4.99 13.65
CA LEU A 90 0.45 5.54 13.22
C LEU A 90 1.63 4.65 13.65
N LEU A 91 1.64 4.20 14.90
CA LEU A 91 2.68 3.32 15.40
C LEU A 91 2.72 2.00 14.62
N LEU A 92 1.57 1.36 14.43
CA LEU A 92 1.47 0.13 13.65
C LEU A 92 1.94 0.35 12.21
N TYR A 93 1.54 1.44 11.57
CA TYR A 93 1.94 1.73 10.19
C TYR A 93 3.45 1.93 10.05
N ILE A 94 4.07 2.67 10.98
CA ILE A 94 5.51 2.94 10.96
C ILE A 94 6.32 1.66 11.22
N PHE A 95 5.97 0.91 12.26
CA PHE A 95 6.75 -0.26 12.68
C PHE A 95 6.48 -1.52 11.85
N THR A 96 5.33 -1.62 11.19
CA THR A 96 5.01 -2.77 10.34
C THR A 96 5.12 -2.44 8.87
N LYS A 97 4.14 -1.75 8.32
CA LYS A 97 4.01 -1.53 6.87
C LYS A 97 5.19 -0.76 6.28
N LEU A 98 5.49 0.42 6.81
CA LEU A 98 6.56 1.27 6.29
C LEU A 98 7.94 0.61 6.39
N SER A 99 8.22 -0.09 7.50
CA SER A 99 9.49 -0.79 7.68
C SER A 99 9.68 -1.92 6.69
N VAL A 100 8.63 -2.70 6.43
CA VAL A 100 8.66 -3.81 5.46
C VAL A 100 8.79 -3.28 4.03
N ASP A 101 8.04 -2.25 3.66
CA ASP A 101 8.12 -1.64 2.33
C ASP A 101 9.50 -1.05 2.03
N LEU A 102 10.07 -0.31 2.99
CA LEU A 102 11.41 0.27 2.86
C LEU A 102 12.49 -0.80 2.76
N TYR A 103 12.40 -1.84 3.59
CA TYR A 103 13.38 -2.93 3.56
C TYR A 103 13.32 -3.70 2.25
N SER A 104 12.14 -4.12 1.81
CA SER A 104 11.99 -4.87 0.56
C SER A 104 12.35 -4.03 -0.67
N GLY A 105 11.99 -2.74 -0.68
CA GLY A 105 12.39 -1.83 -1.75
C GLY A 105 13.91 -1.60 -1.79
N ALA A 106 14.56 -1.44 -0.64
CA ALA A 106 16.00 -1.28 -0.55
C ALA A 106 16.76 -2.58 -0.93
N LEU A 107 16.21 -3.73 -0.57
CA LEU A 107 16.74 -5.03 -0.98
C LEU A 107 16.70 -5.19 -2.50
N PHE A 108 15.59 -4.77 -3.13
CA PHE A 108 15.48 -4.78 -4.59
C PHE A 108 16.54 -3.89 -5.26
N ILE A 109 16.79 -2.69 -4.72
CA ILE A 109 17.84 -1.79 -5.21
C ILE A 109 19.23 -2.41 -5.03
N GLN A 110 19.48 -3.04 -3.89
CA GLN A 110 20.73 -3.71 -3.60
C GLN A 110 21.01 -4.85 -4.60
N GLU A 111 20.03 -5.72 -4.84
CA GLU A 111 20.16 -6.85 -5.76
C GLU A 111 20.25 -6.42 -7.23
N SER A 112 19.54 -5.36 -7.60
CA SER A 112 19.50 -4.88 -8.99
C SER A 112 20.65 -3.97 -9.37
N LEU A 113 21.05 -3.06 -8.48
CA LEU A 113 22.05 -2.00 -8.74
C LEU A 113 23.35 -2.19 -7.95
N GLY A 114 23.42 -3.15 -7.02
CA GLY A 114 24.59 -3.38 -6.18
C GLY A 114 24.85 -2.31 -5.12
N TRP A 115 23.84 -1.48 -4.79
CA TRP A 115 23.98 -0.40 -3.82
C TRP A 115 23.93 -0.92 -2.38
N ASN A 116 24.53 -0.15 -1.47
CA ASN A 116 24.46 -0.46 -0.05
C ASN A 116 23.01 -0.33 0.45
N LEU A 117 22.53 -1.32 1.22
CA LEU A 117 21.18 -1.39 1.76
C LEU A 117 20.79 -0.11 2.52
N TYR A 118 21.66 0.40 3.38
CA TYR A 118 21.38 1.60 4.19
C TYR A 118 21.25 2.87 3.34
N VAL A 119 22.09 2.99 2.32
CA VAL A 119 22.04 4.12 1.37
C VAL A 119 20.72 4.07 0.61
N SER A 120 20.31 2.89 0.16
CA SER A 120 19.03 2.68 -0.53
C SER A 120 17.83 3.05 0.33
N VAL A 121 17.82 2.64 1.61
CA VAL A 121 16.74 3.03 2.56
C VAL A 121 16.67 4.54 2.74
N ILE A 122 17.80 5.21 2.99
CA ILE A 122 17.85 6.66 3.20
C ILE A 122 17.35 7.40 1.95
N LEU A 123 17.77 6.95 0.76
CA LEU A 123 17.35 7.52 -0.50
C LEU A 123 15.84 7.36 -0.73
N LEU A 124 15.29 6.16 -0.48
CA LEU A 124 13.85 5.91 -0.58
C LEU A 124 13.04 6.80 0.36
N ILE A 125 13.47 6.90 1.63
CA ILE A 125 12.81 7.78 2.61
C ILE A 125 12.88 9.24 2.15
N GLY A 126 14.05 9.70 1.74
CA GLY A 126 14.26 11.09 1.32
C GLY A 126 13.41 11.47 0.11
N MET A 127 13.39 10.63 -0.92
CA MET A 127 12.58 10.87 -2.11
C MET A 127 11.08 10.82 -1.82
N THR A 128 10.62 9.82 -1.06
CA THR A 128 9.21 9.70 -0.69
C THR A 128 8.75 10.87 0.17
N ALA A 129 9.56 11.28 1.15
CA ALA A 129 9.27 12.43 1.99
C ALA A 129 9.21 13.73 1.16
N LEU A 130 10.16 13.95 0.26
CA LEU A 130 10.17 15.10 -0.63
C LEU A 130 8.88 15.17 -1.46
N LEU A 131 8.53 14.09 -2.15
CA LEU A 131 7.32 14.03 -2.98
C LEU A 131 6.04 14.24 -2.17
N THR A 132 5.95 13.63 -0.98
CA THR A 132 4.75 13.70 -0.15
C THR A 132 4.58 15.08 0.48
N VAL A 133 5.66 15.68 0.98
CA VAL A 133 5.62 17.00 1.64
C VAL A 133 5.37 18.11 0.64
N THR A 134 5.98 18.05 -0.55
CA THR A 134 5.83 19.09 -1.57
C THR A 134 4.54 18.96 -2.38
N GLY A 135 4.14 17.74 -2.72
CA GLY A 135 3.02 17.48 -3.62
C GLY A 135 1.69 17.15 -2.95
N GLY A 136 1.73 16.75 -1.68
CA GLY A 136 0.53 16.35 -0.93
C GLY A 136 -0.21 15.15 -1.56
N LEU A 137 -1.43 14.90 -1.07
CA LEU A 137 -2.23 13.74 -1.48
C LEU A 137 -2.56 13.70 -2.98
N VAL A 138 -2.71 14.86 -3.61
CA VAL A 138 -3.04 14.94 -5.06
C VAL A 138 -1.88 14.42 -5.91
N ALA A 139 -0.67 14.87 -5.63
CA ALA A 139 0.53 14.40 -6.33
C ALA A 139 0.74 12.90 -6.12
N VAL A 140 0.53 12.40 -4.89
CA VAL A 140 0.61 10.98 -4.59
C VAL A 140 -0.35 10.16 -5.45
N ILE A 141 -1.62 10.56 -5.57
CA ILE A 141 -2.60 9.83 -6.41
C ILE A 141 -2.20 9.80 -7.89
N TYR A 142 -1.62 10.88 -8.42
CA TYR A 142 -1.13 10.90 -9.81
C TYR A 142 0.08 10.00 -10.00
N THR A 143 1.06 10.05 -9.11
CA THR A 143 2.23 9.16 -9.17
C THR A 143 1.82 7.70 -9.01
N ASP A 144 0.90 7.39 -8.11
CA ASP A 144 0.36 6.05 -7.91
C ASP A 144 -0.35 5.53 -9.17
N THR A 145 -1.09 6.40 -9.87
CA THR A 145 -1.76 6.01 -11.12
C THR A 145 -0.75 5.60 -12.19
N LEU A 146 0.35 6.34 -12.32
CA LEU A 146 1.45 5.98 -13.22
C LEU A 146 2.14 4.68 -12.78
N GLN A 147 2.42 4.53 -11.49
CA GLN A 147 3.02 3.33 -10.92
C GLN A 147 2.13 2.09 -11.12
N ALA A 148 0.81 2.22 -10.98
CA ALA A 148 -0.13 1.14 -11.26
C ALA A 148 0.00 0.63 -12.69
N LEU A 149 0.08 1.55 -13.66
CA LEU A 149 0.25 1.19 -15.07
C LEU A 149 1.57 0.43 -15.29
N LEU A 150 2.67 0.97 -14.76
CA LEU A 150 4.00 0.35 -14.89
C LEU A 150 4.03 -1.03 -14.22
N MET A 151 3.40 -1.18 -13.07
CA MET A 151 3.35 -2.44 -12.33
C MET A 151 2.55 -3.51 -13.07
N ILE A 152 1.41 -3.15 -13.66
CA ILE A 152 0.61 -4.08 -14.48
C ILE A 152 1.40 -4.54 -15.71
N ILE A 153 2.04 -3.62 -16.43
CA ILE A 153 2.88 -3.94 -17.59
C ILE A 153 4.04 -4.86 -17.17
N GLY A 154 4.72 -4.53 -16.08
CA GLY A 154 5.83 -5.33 -15.53
C GLY A 154 5.39 -6.74 -15.14
N ALA A 155 4.26 -6.86 -14.44
CA ALA A 155 3.71 -8.16 -14.03
C ALA A 155 3.32 -9.03 -15.24
N LEU A 156 2.66 -8.46 -16.24
CA LEU A 156 2.31 -9.17 -17.47
C LEU A 156 3.54 -9.60 -18.26
N THR A 157 4.55 -8.75 -18.34
CA THR A 157 5.82 -9.08 -19.00
C THR A 157 6.55 -10.22 -18.27
N LEU A 158 6.63 -10.14 -16.95
CA LEU A 158 7.23 -11.19 -16.11
C LEU A 158 6.48 -12.51 -16.28
N MET A 159 5.17 -12.49 -16.26
CA MET A 159 4.32 -13.66 -16.48
C MET A 159 4.61 -14.29 -17.85
N ALA A 160 4.65 -13.48 -18.93
CA ALA A 160 4.91 -13.97 -20.29
C ALA A 160 6.31 -14.63 -20.40
N ILE A 161 7.34 -14.00 -19.82
CA ILE A 161 8.71 -14.55 -19.80
C ILE A 161 8.77 -15.84 -19.00
N SER A 162 8.14 -15.88 -17.82
CA SER A 162 8.11 -17.07 -16.97
C SER A 162 7.40 -18.24 -17.66
N MET A 163 6.28 -18.01 -18.29
CA MET A 163 5.57 -19.04 -19.06
C MET A 163 6.40 -19.59 -20.23
N LYS A 164 7.14 -18.70 -20.92
CA LYS A 164 8.03 -19.12 -22.01
C LYS A 164 9.20 -19.97 -21.52
N ASN A 165 9.67 -19.76 -20.29
CA ASN A 165 10.80 -20.50 -19.73
C ASN A 165 10.41 -21.85 -19.08
N ILE A 166 9.13 -22.00 -18.71
CA ILE A 166 8.60 -23.23 -18.09
C ILE A 166 8.06 -24.20 -19.16
N GLY A 167 7.53 -23.69 -20.25
CA GLY A 167 6.94 -24.45 -21.36
C GLY A 167 7.88 -24.72 -22.47
#